data_503db5371a825058792a5200f16507d8
#
_entry.id   503db5371a825058792a5200f16507d8
#
_cell.length_a   1.000
_cell.length_b   1.000
_cell.length_c   1.000
_cell.angle_alpha   90.00
_cell.angle_beta   90.00
_cell.angle_gamma   90.00
#
_symmetry.space_group_name_H-M   'P 1'
#
loop_
_entity.id
_entity.type
_entity.pdbx_description
1 polymer ?
#
loop_
_entity_poly.entity_id
_entity_poly.type
_entity_poly.pdbx_seq_one_letter_code
_entity_poly.pdbx_strand_id
1 'polypeptide(L)'
;MITGATKSKVDAVWQKMWEGGITNPLEVISQLTYLMFMRSLDEKELEAEGMEQALGAPQEHVFPETWRNAYGAEIAGEKLRWSRFKDMEAGEMYRVVSEFAFPFIKQLGDDSAFSRAMESATFGFPAGKPALLERAVTGVEELLAEFDDNIGDLGDLYEYMLSKLSTAGTNGQFRTPKHIRDMMVAMVDPRPGERVCDPACGTAGFLISAAEHIRAEYGEHMTTEQWGLFEGEGGDAQFSGFEMDQTMLRISVMNLMLHGAKAPDVRYLDSISKNNTVSDRYDVILANPPFTGSVDVEDIDKSLRAIVDSKQTELLFVALFLRMLRLGGRCACIVPNGVLFRSNSKAYGQLRRELVDNQRLEAVIYMPSGVFKPYSGVSTAILVFTKTNAGGTDKVWMYNMEGDGYTLDDKRDEDTKHDDIPDILERWGNLEAEEGRARTEKSFLVPRQEIVDNDYDFSFNKYTETEYERVEYPPTEEILADLADLNRQMAEGLAELQKMLGGDSDE
;
A
#
# COMPACT_ATOMS: atom_id res chain seq x y z
N MET A 1 -4.15 13.97 9.06
CA MET A 1 -5.24 13.60 8.08
C MET A 1 -5.64 14.83 7.30
N ILE A 2 -5.58 14.81 5.97
CA ILE A 2 -5.88 15.99 5.13
C ILE A 2 -7.36 16.36 5.17
N THR A 3 -7.64 17.67 5.18
CA THR A 3 -9.01 18.23 5.24
C THR A 3 -9.74 18.12 3.90
N GLY A 4 -11.06 18.29 3.90
CA GLY A 4 -11.85 18.37 2.66
C GLY A 4 -11.43 19.53 1.74
N ALA A 5 -10.96 20.65 2.32
CA ALA A 5 -10.43 21.80 1.57
C ALA A 5 -9.15 21.43 0.81
N THR A 6 -8.22 20.75 1.47
CA THR A 6 -6.97 20.27 0.87
C THR A 6 -7.23 19.25 -0.24
N LYS A 7 -8.16 18.29 0.00
CA LYS A 7 -8.61 17.33 -1.03
C LYS A 7 -9.11 18.06 -2.27
N SER A 8 -9.94 19.09 -2.10
CA SER A 8 -10.47 19.90 -3.22
C SER A 8 -9.39 20.62 -3.99
N LYS A 9 -8.32 21.12 -3.34
CA LYS A 9 -7.17 21.73 -4.04
C LYS A 9 -6.40 20.71 -4.87
N VAL A 10 -6.13 19.51 -4.32
CA VAL A 10 -5.51 18.41 -5.08
C VAL A 10 -6.34 18.11 -6.34
N ASP A 11 -7.66 17.99 -6.16
CA ASP A 11 -8.57 17.72 -7.27
C ASP A 11 -8.54 18.83 -8.33
N ALA A 12 -8.42 20.08 -7.91
CA ALA A 12 -8.32 21.22 -8.82
C ALA A 12 -7.00 21.20 -9.63
N VAL A 13 -5.86 20.88 -8.99
CA VAL A 13 -4.57 20.73 -9.69
C VAL A 13 -4.64 19.55 -10.67
N TRP A 14 -5.17 18.43 -10.23
CA TRP A 14 -5.38 17.25 -11.06
C TRP A 14 -6.21 17.55 -12.29
N GLN A 15 -7.35 18.22 -12.11
CA GLN A 15 -8.25 18.60 -13.21
C GLN A 15 -7.57 19.54 -14.21
N LYS A 16 -6.78 20.52 -13.75
CA LYS A 16 -6.01 21.41 -14.63
C LYS A 16 -5.02 20.65 -15.52
N MET A 17 -4.33 19.63 -14.95
CA MET A 17 -3.41 18.80 -15.74
C MET A 17 -4.15 17.95 -16.77
N TRP A 18 -5.27 17.36 -16.37
CA TRP A 18 -6.13 16.57 -17.25
C TRP A 18 -6.65 17.40 -18.44
N GLU A 19 -7.22 18.57 -18.18
CA GLU A 19 -7.68 19.52 -19.21
C GLU A 19 -6.52 20.06 -20.08
N GLY A 20 -5.33 20.11 -19.51
CA GLY A 20 -4.09 20.48 -20.21
C GLY A 20 -3.59 19.42 -21.19
N GLY A 21 -4.11 18.19 -21.13
CA GLY A 21 -3.76 17.09 -22.04
C GLY A 21 -2.88 16.01 -21.40
N ILE A 22 -2.57 16.09 -20.10
CA ILE A 22 -1.93 15.01 -19.36
C ILE A 22 -3.04 14.15 -18.75
N THR A 23 -3.52 13.17 -19.52
CA THR A 23 -4.72 12.38 -19.20
C THR A 23 -4.42 11.00 -18.61
N ASN A 24 -3.16 10.56 -18.59
CA ASN A 24 -2.77 9.34 -17.92
C ASN A 24 -2.55 9.64 -16.42
N PRO A 25 -3.31 9.01 -15.51
CA PRO A 25 -3.18 9.23 -14.06
C PRO A 25 -1.77 9.01 -13.52
N LEU A 26 -1.07 7.99 -14.00
CA LEU A 26 0.32 7.71 -13.62
C LEU A 26 1.25 8.86 -14.05
N GLU A 27 1.02 9.43 -15.23
CA GLU A 27 1.78 10.57 -15.72
C GLU A 27 1.49 11.82 -14.89
N VAL A 28 0.22 12.11 -14.57
CA VAL A 28 -0.16 13.22 -13.69
C VAL A 28 0.59 13.11 -12.35
N ILE A 29 0.54 11.93 -11.70
CA ILE A 29 1.22 11.71 -10.43
C ILE A 29 2.73 11.88 -10.59
N SER A 30 3.33 11.27 -11.60
CA SER A 30 4.77 11.40 -11.85
C SER A 30 5.20 12.86 -11.97
N GLN A 31 4.48 13.64 -12.76
CA GLN A 31 4.81 15.05 -12.96
C GLN A 31 4.61 15.89 -11.69
N LEU A 32 3.52 15.70 -10.96
CA LEU A 32 3.29 16.37 -9.67
C LEU A 32 4.36 15.97 -8.66
N THR A 33 4.72 14.69 -8.62
CA THR A 33 5.79 14.20 -7.72
C THR A 33 7.13 14.86 -8.03
N TYR A 34 7.49 15.03 -9.31
CA TYR A 34 8.72 15.75 -9.67
C TYR A 34 8.70 17.20 -9.20
N LEU A 35 7.57 17.89 -9.34
CA LEU A 35 7.42 19.27 -8.86
C LEU A 35 7.52 19.35 -7.32
N MET A 36 6.83 18.47 -6.61
CA MET A 36 6.93 18.40 -5.14
C MET A 36 8.36 18.11 -4.67
N PHE A 37 9.05 17.21 -5.36
CA PHE A 37 10.43 16.88 -5.07
C PHE A 37 11.38 18.07 -5.30
N MET A 38 11.20 18.81 -6.41
CA MET A 38 11.97 20.05 -6.66
C MET A 38 11.78 21.08 -5.53
N ARG A 39 10.55 21.21 -5.03
CA ARG A 39 10.26 22.12 -3.91
C ARG A 39 10.93 21.63 -2.62
N SER A 40 10.84 20.35 -2.29
CA SER A 40 11.48 19.79 -1.09
C SER A 40 13.00 19.91 -1.10
N LEU A 41 13.65 19.86 -2.28
CA LEU A 41 15.07 20.11 -2.41
C LEU A 41 15.44 21.56 -2.10
N ASP A 42 14.64 22.52 -2.51
CA ASP A 42 14.86 23.93 -2.20
C ASP A 42 14.61 24.25 -0.72
N GLU A 43 13.65 23.57 -0.09
CA GLU A 43 13.43 23.66 1.37
C GLU A 43 14.67 23.18 2.15
N LYS A 44 15.26 22.05 1.76
CA LYS A 44 16.52 21.57 2.34
C LYS A 44 17.67 22.56 2.16
N GLU A 45 17.75 23.21 1.00
CA GLU A 45 18.76 24.25 0.75
C GLU A 45 18.56 25.46 1.65
N LEU A 46 17.31 25.91 1.83
CA LEU A 46 16.98 27.03 2.74
C LEU A 46 17.29 26.68 4.19
N GLU A 47 17.03 25.44 4.62
CA GLU A 47 17.42 24.97 5.95
C GLU A 47 18.93 24.96 6.14
N ALA A 48 19.71 24.48 5.13
CA ALA A 48 21.17 24.49 5.17
C ALA A 48 21.71 25.93 5.27
N GLU A 49 21.22 26.86 4.44
CA GLU A 49 21.57 28.29 4.50
C GLU A 49 21.25 28.91 5.88
N GLY A 50 20.07 28.57 6.44
CA GLY A 50 19.66 29.04 7.77
C GLY A 50 20.55 28.49 8.89
N MET A 51 20.93 27.21 8.83
CA MET A 51 21.87 26.61 9.79
C MET A 51 23.28 27.20 9.69
N GLU A 52 23.77 27.46 8.48
CA GLU A 52 25.06 28.15 8.30
C GLU A 52 25.07 29.53 8.93
N GLN A 53 24.01 30.30 8.75
CA GLN A 53 23.88 31.63 9.35
C GLN A 53 23.80 31.54 10.89
N ALA A 54 23.12 30.55 11.43
CA ALA A 54 22.93 30.39 12.86
C ALA A 54 24.15 29.82 13.59
N LEU A 55 24.82 28.84 12.99
CA LEU A 55 25.91 28.07 13.62
C LEU A 55 27.30 28.51 13.17
N GLY A 56 27.42 29.23 12.04
CA GLY A 56 28.70 29.62 11.44
C GLY A 56 29.55 28.43 10.94
N ALA A 57 28.91 27.28 10.72
CA ALA A 57 29.58 26.07 10.24
C ALA A 57 29.04 25.68 8.85
N PRO A 58 29.90 25.31 7.89
CA PRO A 58 29.49 24.90 6.55
C PRO A 58 28.50 23.74 6.60
N GLN A 59 27.47 23.80 5.77
CA GLN A 59 26.49 22.74 5.59
C GLN A 59 26.64 22.14 4.17
N GLU A 60 26.04 20.99 3.95
CA GLU A 60 25.97 20.37 2.63
C GLU A 60 24.86 21.01 1.80
N HIS A 61 25.24 21.59 0.66
CA HIS A 61 24.30 22.25 -0.27
C HIS A 61 23.84 21.30 -1.36
N VAL A 62 22.56 21.39 -1.71
CA VAL A 62 21.96 20.60 -2.79
C VAL A 62 22.33 21.17 -4.17
N PHE A 63 22.36 22.51 -4.30
CA PHE A 63 22.53 23.18 -5.58
C PHE A 63 23.96 23.67 -5.76
N PRO A 64 24.64 23.34 -6.90
CA PRO A 64 25.97 23.83 -7.19
C PRO A 64 25.93 25.32 -7.57
N GLU A 65 27.07 26.02 -7.56
CA GLU A 65 27.16 27.41 -8.03
C GLU A 65 26.69 27.56 -9.49
N THR A 66 27.10 26.63 -10.36
CA THR A 66 26.68 26.54 -11.76
C THR A 66 26.41 25.09 -12.14
N TRP A 67 25.45 24.89 -13.05
CA TRP A 67 25.14 23.57 -13.59
C TRP A 67 25.04 23.61 -15.10
N ARG A 68 25.47 22.53 -15.77
CA ARG A 68 25.48 22.42 -17.23
C ARG A 68 24.66 21.21 -17.68
N ASN A 69 23.72 21.46 -18.61
CA ASN A 69 22.90 20.38 -19.16
C ASN A 69 23.68 19.52 -20.18
N ALA A 70 23.09 18.42 -20.64
CA ALA A 70 23.68 17.49 -21.59
C ALA A 70 24.03 18.14 -22.95
N TYR A 71 23.47 19.28 -23.29
CA TYR A 71 23.74 20.03 -24.51
C TYR A 71 24.82 21.10 -24.33
N GLY A 72 25.43 21.19 -23.15
CA GLY A 72 26.48 22.13 -22.82
C GLY A 72 26.01 23.53 -22.45
N ALA A 73 24.71 23.77 -22.36
CA ALA A 73 24.17 25.04 -21.87
C ALA A 73 24.35 25.13 -20.36
N GLU A 74 24.79 26.31 -19.88
CA GLU A 74 25.11 26.57 -18.47
C GLU A 74 24.09 27.50 -17.83
N ILE A 75 23.76 27.26 -16.57
CA ILE A 75 22.86 28.08 -15.76
C ILE A 75 23.43 28.23 -14.34
N ALA A 76 23.19 29.38 -13.69
CA ALA A 76 23.49 29.53 -12.29
C ALA A 76 22.62 28.57 -11.45
N GLY A 77 23.23 27.86 -10.50
CA GLY A 77 22.56 26.84 -9.70
C GLY A 77 21.35 27.37 -8.92
N GLU A 78 21.42 28.62 -8.45
CA GLU A 78 20.29 29.29 -7.81
C GLU A 78 19.02 29.33 -8.66
N LYS A 79 19.15 29.40 -10.01
CA LYS A 79 17.98 29.40 -10.92
C LYS A 79 17.29 28.05 -11.04
N LEU A 80 17.92 26.97 -10.59
CA LEU A 80 17.33 25.63 -10.52
C LEU A 80 16.37 25.48 -9.34
N ARG A 81 16.43 26.40 -8.37
CA ARG A 81 15.67 26.39 -7.13
C ARG A 81 14.21 26.73 -7.36
N TRP A 82 13.33 26.03 -6.65
CA TRP A 82 11.88 26.27 -6.68
C TRP A 82 11.53 27.72 -6.38
N SER A 83 12.10 28.29 -5.31
CA SER A 83 11.88 29.69 -4.89
C SER A 83 12.28 30.72 -5.95
N ARG A 84 13.07 30.35 -6.96
CA ARG A 84 13.50 31.22 -8.04
C ARG A 84 12.67 31.07 -9.30
N PHE A 85 12.40 29.83 -9.71
CA PHE A 85 11.68 29.64 -10.97
C PHE A 85 10.16 29.75 -10.85
N LYS A 86 9.57 29.56 -9.64
CA LYS A 86 8.12 29.62 -9.47
C LYS A 86 7.48 30.96 -9.84
N ASP A 87 8.24 32.04 -9.77
CA ASP A 87 7.81 33.41 -10.04
C ASP A 87 8.22 33.89 -11.45
N MET A 88 8.84 33.03 -12.29
CA MET A 88 9.20 33.35 -13.66
C MET A 88 7.96 33.38 -14.56
N GLU A 89 8.07 34.14 -15.69
CA GLU A 89 7.07 34.07 -16.74
C GLU A 89 6.98 32.64 -17.32
N ALA A 90 5.77 32.21 -17.72
CA ALA A 90 5.47 30.83 -18.10
C ALA A 90 6.47 30.23 -19.12
N GLY A 91 6.89 30.99 -20.13
CA GLY A 91 7.83 30.50 -21.14
C GLY A 91 9.25 30.32 -20.61
N GLU A 92 9.72 31.24 -19.75
CA GLU A 92 11.02 31.13 -19.08
C GLU A 92 11.02 30.02 -18.04
N MET A 93 9.97 29.93 -17.23
CA MET A 93 9.76 28.83 -16.27
C MET A 93 9.83 27.48 -16.99
N TYR A 94 9.08 27.32 -18.09
CA TYR A 94 9.09 26.09 -18.87
C TYR A 94 10.50 25.73 -19.34
N ARG A 95 11.24 26.68 -19.89
CA ARG A 95 12.61 26.47 -20.35
C ARG A 95 13.55 26.07 -19.19
N VAL A 96 13.51 26.79 -18.06
CA VAL A 96 14.36 26.51 -16.90
C VAL A 96 14.04 25.13 -16.33
N VAL A 97 12.75 24.79 -16.17
CA VAL A 97 12.37 23.51 -15.58
C VAL A 97 12.68 22.35 -16.54
N SER A 98 12.30 22.44 -17.83
CA SER A 98 12.45 21.32 -18.76
C SER A 98 13.89 21.08 -19.21
N GLU A 99 14.70 22.15 -19.40
CA GLU A 99 16.07 22.03 -19.92
C GLU A 99 17.13 21.96 -18.83
N PHE A 100 16.81 22.37 -17.59
CA PHE A 100 17.80 22.45 -16.52
C PHE A 100 17.37 21.79 -15.20
N ALA A 101 16.27 22.24 -14.54
CA ALA A 101 15.91 21.74 -13.23
C ALA A 101 15.50 20.26 -13.25
N PHE A 102 14.72 19.82 -14.22
CA PHE A 102 14.35 18.40 -14.35
C PHE A 102 15.57 17.53 -14.73
N PRO A 103 16.43 17.86 -15.70
CA PRO A 103 17.69 17.15 -15.93
C PRO A 103 18.63 17.14 -14.70
N PHE A 104 18.66 18.21 -13.91
CA PHE A 104 19.45 18.29 -12.68
C PHE A 104 18.99 17.26 -11.68
N ILE A 105 17.70 17.19 -11.35
CA ILE A 105 17.20 16.21 -10.38
C ILE A 105 17.41 14.76 -10.83
N LYS A 106 17.42 14.49 -12.13
CA LYS A 106 17.75 13.14 -12.66
C LYS A 106 19.17 12.67 -12.33
N GLN A 107 20.08 13.59 -12.10
CA GLN A 107 21.50 13.31 -11.82
C GLN A 107 21.85 13.44 -10.35
N LEU A 108 20.88 13.75 -9.47
CA LEU A 108 21.13 13.89 -8.05
C LEU A 108 21.63 12.58 -7.43
N GLY A 109 22.75 12.67 -6.70
CA GLY A 109 23.36 11.54 -6.03
C GLY A 109 23.90 10.51 -7.00
N ASP A 110 25.02 10.84 -7.67
CA ASP A 110 25.72 10.00 -8.63
C ASP A 110 25.69 8.51 -8.23
N ASP A 111 25.13 7.66 -9.11
CA ASP A 111 24.98 6.21 -8.93
C ASP A 111 24.07 5.77 -7.76
N SER A 112 23.27 6.68 -7.22
CA SER A 112 22.26 6.38 -6.18
C SER A 112 21.08 5.56 -6.74
N ALA A 113 20.30 4.93 -5.85
CA ALA A 113 19.05 4.28 -6.24
C ALA A 113 18.07 5.29 -6.88
N PHE A 114 18.09 6.53 -6.41
CA PHE A 114 17.28 7.61 -6.96
C PHE A 114 17.70 7.96 -8.40
N SER A 115 18.98 8.21 -8.68
CA SER A 115 19.43 8.56 -10.03
C SER A 115 19.14 7.44 -11.03
N ARG A 116 19.35 6.17 -10.64
CA ARG A 116 18.98 5.00 -11.46
C ARG A 116 17.47 4.92 -11.72
N ALA A 117 16.65 5.18 -10.72
CA ALA A 117 15.19 5.19 -10.89
C ALA A 117 14.74 6.33 -11.82
N MET A 118 15.43 7.48 -11.77
CA MET A 118 15.12 8.65 -12.58
C MET A 118 15.67 8.59 -14.01
N GLU A 119 16.57 7.66 -14.35
CA GLU A 119 17.20 7.56 -15.67
C GLU A 119 16.20 7.57 -16.82
N SER A 120 15.12 6.78 -16.71
CA SER A 120 14.04 6.69 -17.71
C SER A 120 12.92 7.74 -17.53
N ALA A 121 13.04 8.63 -16.54
CA ALA A 121 12.01 9.66 -16.29
C ALA A 121 11.94 10.66 -17.45
N THR A 122 10.71 11.06 -17.79
CA THR A 122 10.42 12.02 -18.84
C THR A 122 9.64 13.22 -18.30
N PHE A 123 9.96 14.41 -18.80
CA PHE A 123 9.19 15.60 -18.49
C PHE A 123 7.95 15.67 -19.41
N GLY A 124 6.76 15.50 -18.83
CA GLY A 124 5.51 15.27 -19.57
C GLY A 124 4.70 16.53 -19.90
N PHE A 125 5.14 17.71 -19.46
CA PHE A 125 4.46 18.97 -19.81
C PHE A 125 4.69 19.33 -21.27
N PRO A 126 3.63 19.58 -22.08
CA PRO A 126 3.79 19.89 -23.50
C PRO A 126 4.49 21.24 -23.73
N ALA A 127 5.51 21.26 -24.59
CA ALA A 127 6.28 22.47 -24.91
C ALA A 127 5.39 23.62 -25.45
N GLY A 128 4.30 23.30 -26.16
CA GLY A 128 3.35 24.29 -26.66
C GLY A 128 2.38 24.86 -25.62
N LYS A 129 2.46 24.43 -24.36
CA LYS A 129 1.55 24.84 -23.27
C LYS A 129 2.30 25.23 -22.00
N PRO A 130 3.23 26.18 -22.02
CA PRO A 130 4.02 26.57 -20.85
C PRO A 130 3.13 27.04 -19.67
N ALA A 131 2.00 27.69 -19.93
CA ALA A 131 1.03 28.06 -18.89
C ALA A 131 0.40 26.87 -18.14
N LEU A 132 0.51 25.64 -18.65
CA LEU A 132 0.08 24.47 -17.92
C LEU A 132 1.06 24.15 -16.78
N LEU A 133 2.36 24.24 -17.04
CA LEU A 133 3.39 24.07 -16.02
C LEU A 133 3.26 25.17 -14.95
N GLU A 134 3.11 26.43 -15.34
CA GLU A 134 2.90 27.55 -14.40
C GLU A 134 1.71 27.28 -13.46
N ARG A 135 0.57 26.82 -13.99
CA ARG A 135 -0.60 26.47 -13.18
C ARG A 135 -0.36 25.28 -12.26
N ALA A 136 0.43 24.29 -12.69
CA ALA A 136 0.80 23.15 -11.86
C ALA A 136 1.75 23.58 -10.74
N VAL A 137 2.76 24.39 -11.03
CA VAL A 137 3.69 24.96 -10.05
C VAL A 137 2.94 25.79 -9.01
N THR A 138 2.07 26.71 -9.44
CA THR A 138 1.23 27.50 -8.54
C THR A 138 0.34 26.61 -7.67
N GLY A 139 -0.28 25.59 -8.27
CA GLY A 139 -1.14 24.67 -7.52
C GLY A 139 -0.36 23.84 -6.50
N VAL A 140 0.84 23.38 -6.80
CA VAL A 140 1.72 22.69 -5.86
C VAL A 140 2.15 23.63 -4.73
N GLU A 141 2.50 24.88 -5.04
CA GLU A 141 2.86 25.88 -4.03
C GLU A 141 1.69 26.15 -3.07
N GLU A 142 0.47 26.37 -3.59
CA GLU A 142 -0.75 26.57 -2.79
C GLU A 142 -1.13 25.36 -1.94
N LEU A 143 -0.83 24.14 -2.42
CA LEU A 143 -1.05 22.91 -1.69
C LEU A 143 -0.07 22.78 -0.53
N LEU A 144 1.21 23.00 -0.79
CA LEU A 144 2.28 22.72 0.16
C LEU A 144 2.43 23.85 1.19
N ALA A 145 2.03 25.09 0.87
CA ALA A 145 1.98 26.19 1.84
C ALA A 145 1.06 25.93 3.07
N GLU A 146 0.17 24.94 2.99
CA GLU A 146 -0.67 24.54 4.14
C GLU A 146 0.07 23.61 5.11
N PHE A 147 1.24 23.08 4.72
CA PHE A 147 1.96 22.01 5.41
C PHE A 147 3.38 22.43 5.82
N ASP A 148 3.69 23.70 5.83
CA ASP A 148 5.05 24.26 5.94
C ASP A 148 5.90 23.78 7.13
N ASP A 149 5.33 22.99 8.09
CA ASP A 149 6.06 22.55 9.28
C ASP A 149 5.91 21.05 9.63
N ASN A 150 5.27 20.21 8.77
CA ASN A 150 4.98 18.83 9.17
C ASN A 150 5.15 17.81 8.03
N ILE A 151 6.28 17.08 8.04
CA ILE A 151 6.60 16.00 7.08
C ILE A 151 5.49 14.93 7.02
N GLY A 152 4.79 14.66 8.13
CA GLY A 152 3.69 13.69 8.17
C GLY A 152 2.51 14.10 7.31
N ASP A 153 2.17 15.39 7.31
CA ASP A 153 1.05 15.91 6.51
C ASP A 153 1.36 15.91 5.00
N LEU A 154 2.63 16.09 4.62
CA LEU A 154 3.07 15.96 3.23
C LEU A 154 2.93 14.51 2.74
N GLY A 155 3.26 13.56 3.59
CA GLY A 155 3.02 12.14 3.34
C GLY A 155 1.54 11.81 3.11
N ASP A 156 0.66 12.28 3.97
CA ASP A 156 -0.79 12.11 3.85
C ASP A 156 -1.33 12.73 2.54
N LEU A 157 -0.81 13.89 2.15
CA LEU A 157 -1.13 14.54 0.88
C LEU A 157 -0.75 13.65 -0.31
N TYR A 158 0.48 13.14 -0.28
CA TYR A 158 0.98 12.26 -1.34
C TYR A 158 0.19 10.94 -1.40
N GLU A 159 -0.13 10.36 -0.26
CA GLU A 159 -0.99 9.19 -0.16
C GLU A 159 -2.39 9.45 -0.77
N TYR A 160 -2.98 10.63 -0.55
CA TYR A 160 -4.24 11.00 -1.20
C TYR A 160 -4.08 11.13 -2.71
N MET A 161 -3.01 11.75 -3.20
CA MET A 161 -2.73 11.83 -4.65
C MET A 161 -2.60 10.42 -5.25
N LEU A 162 -1.88 9.52 -4.59
CA LEU A 162 -1.76 8.13 -5.02
C LEU A 162 -3.10 7.38 -4.99
N SER A 163 -4.04 7.75 -4.10
CA SER A 163 -5.37 7.15 -4.09
C SER A 163 -6.17 7.42 -5.37
N LYS A 164 -5.83 8.50 -6.12
CA LYS A 164 -6.46 8.79 -7.43
C LYS A 164 -6.11 7.77 -8.51
N LEU A 165 -5.01 7.03 -8.37
CA LEU A 165 -4.72 5.89 -9.25
C LEU A 165 -5.82 4.84 -9.18
N SER A 166 -6.47 4.70 -8.04
CA SER A 166 -7.50 3.71 -7.82
C SER A 166 -8.77 3.98 -8.61
N THR A 167 -9.14 5.24 -8.74
CA THR A 167 -10.38 5.63 -9.43
C THR A 167 -10.27 5.61 -10.95
N ALA A 168 -9.06 5.54 -11.48
CA ALA A 168 -8.82 5.63 -12.92
C ALA A 168 -8.91 4.30 -13.69
N GLY A 169 -9.12 3.16 -13.02
CA GLY A 169 -9.45 1.87 -13.66
C GLY A 169 -8.39 1.29 -14.62
N THR A 170 -7.23 1.91 -14.73
CA THR A 170 -6.19 1.52 -15.68
C THR A 170 -4.94 1.03 -14.96
N ASN A 171 -4.48 -0.15 -15.35
CA ASN A 171 -3.17 -0.76 -15.06
C ASN A 171 -3.02 -1.73 -13.90
N GLY A 172 -4.10 -2.34 -13.33
CA GLY A 172 -3.96 -3.55 -12.49
C GLY A 172 -3.08 -3.39 -11.24
N GLN A 173 -2.78 -2.18 -10.83
CA GLN A 173 -1.93 -1.88 -9.69
C GLN A 173 -2.81 -1.80 -8.44
N PHE A 174 -2.81 -2.87 -7.67
CA PHE A 174 -3.55 -2.97 -6.42
C PHE A 174 -2.80 -2.22 -5.32
N ARG A 175 -3.44 -1.20 -4.76
CA ARG A 175 -2.91 -0.51 -3.60
C ARG A 175 -3.60 -1.01 -2.34
N THR A 176 -2.82 -1.44 -1.36
CA THR A 176 -3.36 -1.83 -0.04
C THR A 176 -3.82 -0.59 0.71
N PRO A 177 -5.06 -0.54 1.20
CA PRO A 177 -5.54 0.57 2.03
C PRO A 177 -4.64 0.82 3.23
N LYS A 178 -4.47 2.09 3.63
CA LYS A 178 -3.55 2.47 4.72
C LYS A 178 -3.88 1.77 6.04
N HIS A 179 -5.15 1.74 6.44
CA HIS A 179 -5.60 1.09 7.67
C HIS A 179 -5.29 -0.41 7.72
N ILE A 180 -5.35 -1.11 6.57
CA ILE A 180 -4.94 -2.53 6.48
C ILE A 180 -3.43 -2.67 6.59
N ARG A 181 -2.64 -1.79 5.95
CA ARG A 181 -1.18 -1.81 6.09
C ARG A 181 -0.76 -1.56 7.53
N ASP A 182 -1.35 -0.54 8.16
CA ASP A 182 -1.04 -0.15 9.53
C ASP A 182 -1.39 -1.27 10.52
N MET A 183 -2.53 -1.94 10.33
CA MET A 183 -2.88 -3.14 11.10
C MET A 183 -1.83 -4.25 10.94
N MET A 184 -1.44 -4.58 9.70
CA MET A 184 -0.43 -5.61 9.45
C MET A 184 0.93 -5.24 10.04
N VAL A 185 1.32 -3.98 9.96
CA VAL A 185 2.55 -3.45 10.58
C VAL A 185 2.49 -3.58 12.09
N ALA A 186 1.40 -3.15 12.72
CA ALA A 186 1.22 -3.27 14.17
C ALA A 186 1.28 -4.74 14.65
N MET A 187 0.75 -5.68 13.86
CA MET A 187 0.80 -7.11 14.19
C MET A 187 2.21 -7.70 14.18
N VAL A 188 3.07 -7.28 13.26
CA VAL A 188 4.46 -7.78 13.19
C VAL A 188 5.45 -6.91 13.94
N ASP A 189 5.06 -5.71 14.34
CA ASP A 189 5.82 -4.78 15.18
C ASP A 189 7.30 -4.66 14.75
N PRO A 190 7.59 -4.05 13.59
CA PRO A 190 8.96 -3.81 13.15
C PRO A 190 9.67 -2.83 14.08
N ARG A 191 10.94 -3.12 14.43
CA ARG A 191 11.70 -2.37 15.43
C ARG A 191 12.89 -1.64 14.84
N PRO A 192 13.42 -0.63 15.54
CA PRO A 192 14.65 0.04 15.13
C PRO A 192 15.81 -0.96 14.95
N GLY A 193 16.49 -0.87 13.81
CA GLY A 193 17.61 -1.75 13.47
C GLY A 193 17.20 -3.07 12.79
N GLU A 194 15.92 -3.42 12.74
CA GLU A 194 15.44 -4.56 11.94
C GLU A 194 15.33 -4.18 10.46
N ARG A 195 15.73 -5.09 9.58
CA ARG A 195 15.60 -4.90 8.14
C ARG A 195 14.21 -5.31 7.68
N VAL A 196 13.46 -4.34 7.16
CA VAL A 196 12.11 -4.50 6.63
C VAL A 196 12.15 -4.56 5.12
N CYS A 197 11.43 -5.51 4.50
CA CYS A 197 11.35 -5.63 3.05
C CYS A 197 9.90 -5.79 2.57
N ASP A 198 9.62 -5.10 1.46
CA ASP A 198 8.46 -5.38 0.62
C ASP A 198 8.94 -5.79 -0.79
N PRO A 199 8.95 -7.10 -1.12
CA PRO A 199 9.42 -7.57 -2.41
C PRO A 199 8.39 -7.42 -3.55
N ALA A 200 7.28 -6.72 -3.32
CA ALA A 200 6.28 -6.31 -4.31
C ALA A 200 5.80 -4.89 -4.00
N CYS A 201 6.76 -3.97 -3.81
CA CYS A 201 6.54 -2.75 -3.04
C CYS A 201 5.61 -1.72 -3.70
N GLY A 202 5.37 -1.77 -5.01
CA GLY A 202 4.51 -0.82 -5.70
C GLY A 202 4.90 0.62 -5.39
N THR A 203 4.05 1.34 -4.65
CA THR A 203 4.31 2.72 -4.21
C THR A 203 5.09 2.80 -2.88
N ALA A 204 5.63 1.71 -2.37
CA ALA A 204 6.31 1.59 -1.08
C ALA A 204 5.41 1.80 0.17
N GLY A 205 4.10 1.61 0.02
CA GLY A 205 3.14 1.88 1.09
C GLY A 205 3.40 1.12 2.39
N PHE A 206 3.77 -0.17 2.34
CA PHE A 206 4.12 -0.95 3.53
C PHE A 206 5.42 -0.46 4.20
N LEU A 207 6.42 -0.08 3.41
CA LEU A 207 7.68 0.44 3.94
C LEU A 207 7.45 1.77 4.68
N ILE A 208 6.57 2.61 4.14
CA ILE A 208 6.19 3.88 4.77
C ILE A 208 5.40 3.63 6.06
N SER A 209 4.37 2.77 6.04
CA SER A 209 3.64 2.42 7.26
C SER A 209 4.56 1.83 8.34
N ALA A 210 5.55 1.00 7.95
CA ALA A 210 6.55 0.48 8.89
C ALA A 210 7.46 1.59 9.44
N ALA A 211 7.88 2.55 8.61
CA ALA A 211 8.68 3.68 9.04
C ALA A 211 7.91 4.61 10.00
N GLU A 212 6.64 4.90 9.69
CA GLU A 212 5.75 5.67 10.55
C GLU A 212 5.55 5.00 11.91
N HIS A 213 5.31 3.68 11.92
CA HIS A 213 5.18 2.89 13.14
C HIS A 213 6.44 2.94 14.00
N ILE A 214 7.62 2.67 13.42
CA ILE A 214 8.89 2.71 14.15
C ILE A 214 9.13 4.11 14.74
N ARG A 215 8.84 5.16 13.98
CA ARG A 215 9.01 6.54 14.45
C ARG A 215 8.05 6.87 15.59
N ALA A 216 6.79 6.44 15.49
CA ALA A 216 5.77 6.70 16.50
C ALA A 216 6.03 5.95 17.81
N GLU A 217 6.35 4.65 17.72
CA GLU A 217 6.46 3.79 18.90
C GLU A 217 7.86 3.86 19.54
N TYR A 218 8.91 4.05 18.76
CA TYR A 218 10.29 3.93 19.22
C TYR A 218 11.15 5.19 19.04
N GLY A 219 10.68 6.20 18.28
CA GLY A 219 11.50 7.34 17.84
C GLY A 219 12.19 8.09 18.96
N GLU A 220 11.51 8.31 20.11
CA GLU A 220 12.08 8.99 21.26
C GLU A 220 13.28 8.25 21.90
N HIS A 221 13.41 6.96 21.65
CA HIS A 221 14.41 6.08 22.25
C HIS A 221 15.47 5.58 21.26
N MET A 222 15.38 5.98 19.98
CA MET A 222 16.32 5.56 18.95
C MET A 222 17.70 6.21 19.14
N THR A 223 18.77 5.40 19.02
CA THR A 223 20.14 5.89 19.01
C THR A 223 20.47 6.56 17.68
N THR A 224 21.55 7.34 17.64
CA THR A 224 22.05 7.99 16.39
C THR A 224 22.35 6.94 15.30
N GLU A 225 22.89 5.76 15.67
CA GLU A 225 23.15 4.67 14.73
C GLU A 225 21.84 4.10 14.15
N GLN A 226 20.82 3.93 14.98
CA GLN A 226 19.50 3.47 14.53
C GLN A 226 18.82 4.49 13.62
N TRP A 227 18.96 5.79 13.91
CA TRP A 227 18.49 6.84 13.02
C TRP A 227 19.21 6.83 11.67
N GLY A 228 20.56 6.67 11.67
CA GLY A 228 21.33 6.56 10.43
C GLY A 228 20.88 5.37 9.57
N LEU A 229 20.66 4.19 10.17
CA LEU A 229 20.13 3.02 9.47
C LEU A 229 18.70 3.27 8.94
N PHE A 230 17.84 3.90 9.76
CA PHE A 230 16.49 4.26 9.38
C PHE A 230 16.43 5.17 8.15
N GLU A 231 17.32 6.16 8.09
CA GLU A 231 17.45 7.10 6.98
C GLU A 231 18.19 6.53 5.76
N GLY A 232 18.86 5.38 5.92
CA GLY A 232 19.64 4.71 4.87
C GLY A 232 21.07 5.22 4.73
N GLU A 233 21.64 5.81 5.78
CA GLU A 233 23.02 6.28 5.78
C GLU A 233 24.02 5.12 5.63
N GLY A 234 25.11 5.36 4.91
CA GLY A 234 26.18 4.36 4.73
C GLY A 234 25.84 3.20 3.78
N GLY A 235 24.71 3.27 3.06
CA GLY A 235 24.35 2.27 2.04
C GLY A 235 23.70 0.99 2.61
N ASP A 236 23.41 0.93 3.90
CA ASP A 236 22.70 -0.17 4.56
C ASP A 236 21.36 0.36 5.08
N ALA A 237 20.33 0.29 4.23
CA ALA A 237 19.01 0.82 4.53
C ALA A 237 18.18 -0.16 5.36
N GLN A 238 17.45 0.35 6.35
CA GLN A 238 16.47 -0.42 7.13
C GLN A 238 15.32 -0.90 6.26
N PHE A 239 14.90 -0.09 5.28
CA PHE A 239 13.77 -0.36 4.41
C PHE A 239 14.25 -0.69 3.00
N SER A 240 13.84 -1.86 2.50
CA SER A 240 14.18 -2.33 1.15
C SER A 240 12.91 -2.71 0.38
N GLY A 241 12.87 -2.40 -0.91
CA GLY A 241 11.77 -2.78 -1.79
C GLY A 241 12.23 -3.33 -3.12
N PHE A 242 11.41 -4.19 -3.77
CA PHE A 242 11.63 -4.64 -5.13
C PHE A 242 10.42 -4.29 -5.98
N GLU A 243 10.67 -3.75 -7.16
CA GLU A 243 9.65 -3.34 -8.10
C GLU A 243 10.14 -3.57 -9.54
N MET A 244 9.27 -4.09 -10.41
CA MET A 244 9.60 -4.37 -11.80
C MET A 244 8.95 -3.39 -12.80
N ASP A 245 8.05 -2.53 -12.35
CA ASP A 245 7.56 -1.40 -13.14
C ASP A 245 8.40 -0.16 -12.86
N GLN A 246 9.04 0.40 -13.90
CA GLN A 246 9.94 1.54 -13.74
C GLN A 246 9.23 2.81 -13.27
N THR A 247 7.95 2.98 -13.57
CA THR A 247 7.18 4.14 -13.12
C THR A 247 6.86 4.01 -11.64
N MET A 248 6.44 2.80 -11.20
CA MET A 248 6.22 2.51 -9.79
C MET A 248 7.52 2.60 -8.99
N LEU A 249 8.62 2.10 -9.53
CA LEU A 249 9.95 2.24 -8.92
C LEU A 249 10.29 3.71 -8.63
N ARG A 250 10.09 4.62 -9.60
CA ARG A 250 10.31 6.05 -9.39
C ARG A 250 9.39 6.61 -8.32
N ILE A 251 8.10 6.29 -8.41
CA ILE A 251 7.10 6.74 -7.43
C ILE A 251 7.48 6.25 -6.03
N SER A 252 7.88 4.98 -5.88
CA SER A 252 8.23 4.40 -4.58
C SER A 252 9.49 5.06 -3.97
N VAL A 253 10.53 5.28 -4.77
CA VAL A 253 11.75 5.95 -4.32
C VAL A 253 11.44 7.37 -3.86
N MET A 254 10.69 8.13 -4.67
CA MET A 254 10.33 9.51 -4.33
C MET A 254 9.38 9.57 -3.13
N ASN A 255 8.46 8.62 -3.02
CA ASN A 255 7.56 8.51 -1.89
C ASN A 255 8.33 8.31 -0.57
N LEU A 256 9.30 7.39 -0.56
CA LEU A 256 10.18 7.17 0.60
C LEU A 256 11.00 8.42 0.95
N MET A 257 11.53 9.13 -0.06
CA MET A 257 12.29 10.36 0.16
C MET A 257 11.41 11.49 0.75
N LEU A 258 10.16 11.63 0.29
CA LEU A 258 9.19 12.58 0.85
C LEU A 258 8.80 12.25 2.30
N HIS A 259 8.94 10.98 2.71
CA HIS A 259 8.74 10.53 4.09
C HIS A 259 10.04 10.53 4.93
N GLY A 260 11.12 11.11 4.43
CA GLY A 260 12.34 11.35 5.18
C GLY A 260 13.46 10.32 4.99
N ALA A 261 13.31 9.32 4.12
CA ALA A 261 14.41 8.44 3.76
C ALA A 261 15.44 9.21 2.91
N LYS A 262 16.70 9.26 3.36
CA LYS A 262 17.79 9.93 2.61
C LYS A 262 18.28 9.08 1.44
N ALA A 263 18.37 7.75 1.63
CA ALA A 263 18.84 6.80 0.63
C ALA A 263 17.94 5.54 0.58
N PRO A 264 16.76 5.61 -0.06
CA PRO A 264 15.87 4.47 -0.16
C PRO A 264 16.46 3.33 -0.99
N ASP A 265 16.42 2.08 -0.48
CA ASP A 265 16.88 0.87 -1.18
C ASP A 265 15.72 0.21 -1.92
N VAL A 266 15.24 0.83 -3.00
CA VAL A 266 14.27 0.20 -3.90
C VAL A 266 14.95 -0.21 -5.19
N ARG A 267 14.83 -1.51 -5.55
CA ARG A 267 15.54 -2.09 -6.66
C ARG A 267 14.60 -2.47 -7.79
N TYR A 268 15.03 -2.18 -9.03
CA TYR A 268 14.39 -2.71 -10.23
C TYR A 268 14.72 -4.20 -10.35
N LEU A 269 13.79 -5.06 -9.92
CA LEU A 269 14.03 -6.49 -9.85
C LEU A 269 12.71 -7.27 -9.93
N ASP A 270 12.66 -8.28 -10.79
CA ASP A 270 11.65 -9.33 -10.72
C ASP A 270 11.95 -10.25 -9.54
N SER A 271 11.13 -10.14 -8.50
CA SER A 271 11.34 -10.75 -7.19
C SER A 271 11.43 -12.27 -7.21
N ILE A 272 10.65 -12.93 -8.07
CA ILE A 272 10.58 -14.39 -8.16
C ILE A 272 11.52 -14.99 -9.22
N SER A 273 12.19 -14.12 -9.96
CA SER A 273 13.12 -14.56 -11.02
C SER A 273 14.40 -15.15 -10.45
N LYS A 274 15.09 -15.94 -11.28
CA LYS A 274 16.43 -16.47 -10.99
C LYS A 274 17.51 -15.41 -10.76
N ASN A 275 17.24 -14.15 -11.12
CA ASN A 275 18.14 -13.03 -10.90
C ASN A 275 18.07 -12.50 -9.45
N ASN A 276 17.00 -12.82 -8.73
CA ASN A 276 16.92 -12.52 -7.31
C ASN A 276 17.61 -13.61 -6.49
N THR A 277 18.79 -13.30 -5.98
CA THR A 277 19.61 -14.21 -5.17
C THR A 277 19.53 -13.92 -3.67
N VAL A 278 18.67 -12.99 -3.25
CA VAL A 278 18.56 -12.58 -1.85
C VAL A 278 17.95 -13.71 -1.01
N SER A 279 18.66 -14.10 0.06
CA SER A 279 18.21 -15.10 1.05
C SER A 279 18.65 -14.68 2.45
N ASP A 280 17.90 -15.09 3.47
CA ASP A 280 18.24 -14.99 4.90
C ASP A 280 18.69 -13.57 5.32
N ARG A 281 18.07 -12.53 4.75
CA ARG A 281 18.51 -11.13 4.93
C ARG A 281 17.62 -10.30 5.83
N TYR A 282 16.29 -10.50 5.75
CA TYR A 282 15.33 -9.59 6.33
C TYR A 282 14.74 -10.12 7.63
N ASP A 283 14.47 -9.21 8.55
CA ASP A 283 13.81 -9.46 9.82
C ASP A 283 12.31 -9.47 9.70
N VAL A 284 11.79 -8.59 8.86
CA VAL A 284 10.35 -8.40 8.63
C VAL A 284 10.08 -8.32 7.14
N ILE A 285 9.07 -9.06 6.69
CA ILE A 285 8.49 -8.92 5.35
C ILE A 285 7.03 -8.54 5.49
N LEU A 286 6.66 -7.46 4.81
CA LEU A 286 5.29 -6.95 4.68
C LEU A 286 4.97 -6.85 3.19
N ALA A 287 3.94 -7.53 2.72
CA ALA A 287 3.69 -7.55 1.28
C ALA A 287 2.22 -7.80 0.91
N ASN A 288 1.82 -7.20 -0.20
CA ASN A 288 0.62 -7.54 -0.94
C ASN A 288 1.02 -7.92 -2.37
N PRO A 289 1.46 -9.18 -2.61
CA PRO A 289 1.92 -9.63 -3.91
C PRO A 289 0.76 -9.77 -4.91
N PRO A 290 1.04 -9.89 -6.21
CA PRO A 290 0.02 -10.16 -7.22
C PRO A 290 -0.81 -11.41 -6.91
N PHE A 291 -2.15 -11.30 -6.97
CA PHE A 291 -3.08 -12.38 -6.61
C PHE A 291 -3.22 -13.46 -7.67
N THR A 292 -2.84 -13.17 -8.89
CA THR A 292 -2.95 -14.07 -10.04
C THR A 292 -1.79 -13.86 -10.99
N GLY A 293 -1.40 -14.91 -11.65
CA GLY A 293 -0.35 -14.90 -12.66
C GLY A 293 0.34 -16.24 -12.75
N SER A 294 1.05 -16.44 -13.84
CA SER A 294 1.93 -17.59 -13.98
C SER A 294 3.22 -17.17 -14.68
N VAL A 295 4.32 -17.71 -14.23
CA VAL A 295 5.67 -17.40 -14.73
C VAL A 295 6.23 -18.58 -15.48
N ASP A 296 7.09 -18.33 -16.46
CA ASP A 296 7.81 -19.42 -17.13
C ASP A 296 8.73 -20.12 -16.13
N VAL A 297 8.69 -21.45 -16.15
CA VAL A 297 9.50 -22.28 -15.24
C VAL A 297 10.99 -22.01 -15.35
N GLU A 298 11.47 -21.66 -16.55
CA GLU A 298 12.89 -21.39 -16.81
C GLU A 298 13.38 -20.08 -16.15
N ASP A 299 12.46 -19.17 -15.88
CA ASP A 299 12.76 -17.90 -15.25
C ASP A 299 12.63 -17.91 -13.72
N ILE A 300 11.96 -18.92 -13.16
CA ILE A 300 11.78 -19.06 -11.71
C ILE A 300 13.07 -19.55 -11.06
N ASP A 301 13.44 -18.93 -9.95
CA ASP A 301 14.55 -19.41 -9.12
C ASP A 301 14.27 -20.84 -8.58
N LYS A 302 15.26 -21.71 -8.68
CA LYS A 302 15.11 -23.14 -8.29
C LYS A 302 14.84 -23.30 -6.79
N SER A 303 15.34 -22.40 -5.94
CA SER A 303 15.12 -22.46 -4.49
C SER A 303 13.64 -22.27 -4.13
N LEU A 304 12.91 -21.43 -4.86
CA LEU A 304 11.47 -21.24 -4.66
C LEU A 304 10.69 -22.50 -5.03
N ARG A 305 11.08 -23.14 -6.14
CA ARG A 305 10.45 -24.39 -6.56
C ARG A 305 10.77 -25.59 -5.66
N ALA A 306 11.85 -25.52 -4.89
CA ALA A 306 12.14 -26.51 -3.86
C ALA A 306 11.16 -26.40 -2.66
N ILE A 307 10.66 -25.20 -2.35
CA ILE A 307 9.67 -24.97 -1.30
C ILE A 307 8.26 -25.31 -1.82
N VAL A 308 7.92 -24.84 -3.03
CA VAL A 308 6.62 -25.09 -3.66
C VAL A 308 6.78 -25.31 -5.16
N ASP A 309 6.42 -26.51 -5.64
CA ASP A 309 6.51 -26.82 -7.08
C ASP A 309 5.30 -26.23 -7.83
N SER A 310 5.42 -24.96 -8.20
CA SER A 310 4.37 -24.18 -8.85
C SER A 310 4.93 -23.20 -9.87
N LYS A 311 4.02 -22.70 -10.73
CA LYS A 311 4.23 -21.57 -11.64
C LYS A 311 3.40 -20.34 -11.19
N GLN A 312 2.55 -20.51 -10.19
CA GLN A 312 1.59 -19.49 -9.77
C GLN A 312 2.25 -18.47 -8.88
N THR A 313 2.10 -17.20 -9.24
CA THR A 313 2.77 -16.08 -8.57
C THR A 313 2.43 -16.01 -7.08
N GLU A 314 1.16 -16.21 -6.72
CA GLU A 314 0.70 -16.15 -5.33
C GLU A 314 1.37 -17.19 -4.41
N LEU A 315 1.75 -18.37 -4.93
CA LEU A 315 2.47 -19.38 -4.18
C LEU A 315 3.97 -19.11 -4.13
N LEU A 316 4.53 -18.67 -5.27
CA LEU A 316 5.95 -18.37 -5.39
C LEU A 316 6.38 -17.19 -4.51
N PHE A 317 5.50 -16.18 -4.33
CA PHE A 317 5.80 -15.07 -3.44
C PHE A 317 5.89 -15.50 -1.98
N VAL A 318 5.01 -16.38 -1.50
CA VAL A 318 5.12 -16.89 -0.12
C VAL A 318 6.40 -17.73 0.06
N ALA A 319 6.76 -18.54 -0.94
CA ALA A 319 8.04 -19.26 -0.95
C ALA A 319 9.24 -18.27 -0.95
N LEU A 320 9.15 -17.18 -1.70
CA LEU A 320 10.14 -16.10 -1.70
C LEU A 320 10.29 -15.48 -0.31
N PHE A 321 9.19 -15.17 0.38
CA PHE A 321 9.25 -14.60 1.73
C PHE A 321 10.00 -15.53 2.68
N LEU A 322 9.72 -16.83 2.64
CA LEU A 322 10.45 -17.83 3.42
C LEU A 322 11.94 -17.87 3.08
N ARG A 323 12.33 -17.73 1.80
CA ARG A 323 13.73 -17.65 1.41
C ARG A 323 14.41 -16.40 1.92
N MET A 324 13.75 -15.23 1.80
CA MET A 324 14.36 -13.94 2.10
C MET A 324 14.42 -13.61 3.61
N LEU A 325 13.52 -14.15 4.40
CA LEU A 325 13.54 -14.00 5.85
C LEU A 325 14.76 -14.71 6.44
N ARG A 326 15.39 -14.11 7.44
CA ARG A 326 16.34 -14.80 8.34
C ARG A 326 15.61 -15.72 9.31
N LEU A 327 16.31 -16.61 9.99
CA LEU A 327 15.73 -17.39 11.07
C LEU A 327 15.21 -16.45 12.19
N GLY A 328 14.00 -16.68 12.64
CA GLY A 328 13.28 -15.80 13.57
C GLY A 328 12.66 -14.57 12.93
N GLY A 329 12.88 -14.35 11.63
CA GLY A 329 12.21 -13.28 10.88
C GLY A 329 10.73 -13.59 10.66
N ARG A 330 9.89 -12.56 10.65
CA ARG A 330 8.44 -12.64 10.61
C ARG A 330 7.85 -11.97 9.38
N CYS A 331 6.71 -12.48 8.95
CA CYS A 331 6.00 -11.99 7.77
C CYS A 331 4.53 -11.75 8.08
N ALA A 332 3.99 -10.65 7.57
CA ALA A 332 2.56 -10.50 7.32
C ALA A 332 2.34 -10.26 5.82
N CYS A 333 1.60 -11.13 5.17
CA CYS A 333 1.34 -11.02 3.74
C CYS A 333 -0.10 -11.28 3.38
N ILE A 334 -0.57 -10.57 2.35
CA ILE A 334 -1.92 -10.76 1.80
C ILE A 334 -1.88 -11.83 0.73
N VAL A 335 -2.81 -12.77 0.81
CA VAL A 335 -2.98 -13.82 -0.19
C VAL A 335 -4.45 -13.93 -0.62
N PRO A 336 -4.74 -14.32 -1.87
CA PRO A 336 -6.11 -14.64 -2.26
C PRO A 336 -6.61 -15.87 -1.50
N ASN A 337 -7.89 -15.88 -1.11
CA ASN A 337 -8.49 -16.97 -0.33
C ASN A 337 -8.25 -18.37 -0.95
N GLY A 338 -8.04 -18.43 -2.26
CA GLY A 338 -7.70 -19.68 -2.93
C GLY A 338 -6.45 -20.38 -2.37
N VAL A 339 -5.50 -19.64 -1.79
CA VAL A 339 -4.30 -20.20 -1.13
C VAL A 339 -4.69 -21.02 0.09
N LEU A 340 -5.76 -20.64 0.78
CA LEU A 340 -6.17 -21.23 2.04
C LEU A 340 -6.78 -22.64 1.87
N PHE A 341 -7.49 -22.91 0.77
CA PHE A 341 -8.28 -24.14 0.66
C PHE A 341 -8.17 -24.89 -0.68
N ARG A 342 -7.62 -24.27 -1.75
CA ARG A 342 -7.57 -24.97 -3.04
C ARG A 342 -6.83 -26.32 -2.92
N SER A 343 -7.43 -27.35 -3.52
CA SER A 343 -6.90 -28.71 -3.57
C SER A 343 -6.70 -29.23 -5.00
N ASN A 344 -7.05 -28.41 -5.99
CA ASN A 344 -6.93 -28.77 -7.43
C ASN A 344 -5.47 -28.88 -7.92
N SER A 345 -4.52 -28.42 -7.14
CA SER A 345 -3.08 -28.61 -7.34
C SER A 345 -2.40 -28.97 -6.00
N LYS A 346 -1.48 -29.93 -6.04
CA LYS A 346 -0.69 -30.32 -4.85
C LYS A 346 0.13 -29.18 -4.26
N ALA A 347 0.47 -28.19 -5.08
CA ALA A 347 1.30 -27.06 -4.65
C ALA A 347 0.66 -26.23 -3.53
N TYR A 348 -0.67 -26.01 -3.56
CA TYR A 348 -1.36 -25.30 -2.47
C TYR A 348 -1.24 -26.03 -1.14
N GLY A 349 -1.51 -27.34 -1.11
CA GLY A 349 -1.34 -28.16 0.08
C GLY A 349 0.13 -28.26 0.53
N GLN A 350 1.08 -28.27 -0.41
CA GLN A 350 2.51 -28.25 -0.11
C GLN A 350 2.90 -26.97 0.62
N LEU A 351 2.46 -25.80 0.15
CA LEU A 351 2.74 -24.51 0.80
C LEU A 351 2.13 -24.44 2.21
N ARG A 352 0.87 -24.84 2.37
CA ARG A 352 0.19 -24.83 3.68
C ARG A 352 0.88 -25.76 4.69
N ARG A 353 1.31 -26.94 4.23
CA ARG A 353 2.09 -27.87 5.02
C ARG A 353 3.44 -27.28 5.43
N GLU A 354 4.12 -26.61 4.50
CA GLU A 354 5.38 -25.93 4.78
C GLU A 354 5.22 -24.91 5.91
N LEU A 355 4.17 -24.05 5.84
CA LEU A 355 3.91 -23.04 6.87
C LEU A 355 3.58 -23.62 8.25
N VAL A 356 2.84 -24.74 8.30
CA VAL A 356 2.40 -25.36 9.57
C VAL A 356 3.45 -26.27 10.18
N ASP A 357 4.13 -27.10 9.35
CA ASP A 357 5.02 -28.14 9.84
C ASP A 357 6.46 -27.66 10.00
N ASN A 358 6.95 -26.82 9.09
CA ASN A 358 8.35 -26.41 9.05
C ASN A 358 8.57 -24.99 9.59
N GLN A 359 7.51 -24.18 9.59
CA GLN A 359 7.55 -22.81 10.09
C GLN A 359 6.62 -22.65 11.29
N ARG A 360 6.46 -21.42 11.78
CA ARG A 360 5.45 -21.10 12.79
C ARG A 360 4.38 -20.21 12.16
N LEU A 361 3.27 -20.82 11.74
CA LEU A 361 2.08 -20.09 11.33
C LEU A 361 1.36 -19.62 12.60
N GLU A 362 1.17 -18.32 12.73
CA GLU A 362 0.64 -17.67 13.93
C GLU A 362 -0.81 -17.23 13.76
N ALA A 363 -1.15 -16.66 12.59
CA ALA A 363 -2.51 -16.19 12.33
C ALA A 363 -2.94 -16.32 10.88
N VAL A 364 -4.25 -16.47 10.69
CA VAL A 364 -4.97 -16.32 9.42
C VAL A 364 -6.15 -15.36 9.65
N ILE A 365 -6.11 -14.18 9.03
CA ILE A 365 -7.18 -13.19 9.11
C ILE A 365 -7.87 -13.14 7.76
N TYR A 366 -9.16 -13.49 7.75
CA TYR A 366 -9.97 -13.47 6.53
C TYR A 366 -10.53 -12.08 6.35
N MET A 367 -10.34 -11.51 5.17
CA MET A 367 -10.88 -10.21 4.81
C MET A 367 -12.07 -10.37 3.87
N PRO A 368 -13.17 -9.61 4.08
CA PRO A 368 -14.33 -9.68 3.22
C PRO A 368 -14.03 -9.22 1.80
N SER A 369 -14.83 -9.68 0.84
CA SER A 369 -14.76 -9.12 -0.52
C SER A 369 -15.16 -7.65 -0.48
N GLY A 370 -14.40 -6.79 -1.17
CA GLY A 370 -14.66 -5.35 -1.18
C GLY A 370 -13.61 -4.50 -0.47
N VAL A 371 -12.78 -5.07 0.42
CA VAL A 371 -11.64 -4.34 1.04
C VAL A 371 -10.74 -3.69 -0.02
N PHE A 372 -10.55 -4.35 -1.15
CA PHE A 372 -9.72 -3.85 -2.26
C PHE A 372 -10.50 -3.18 -3.39
N LYS A 373 -11.76 -2.85 -3.19
CA LYS A 373 -12.51 -2.09 -4.19
C LYS A 373 -12.02 -0.64 -4.29
N PRO A 374 -12.12 -0.02 -5.46
CA PRO A 374 -12.72 -0.54 -6.71
C PRO A 374 -11.82 -1.46 -7.53
N TYR A 375 -10.60 -1.80 -7.08
CA TYR A 375 -9.62 -2.58 -7.86
C TYR A 375 -10.01 -4.05 -8.02
N SER A 376 -10.48 -4.66 -6.94
CA SER A 376 -10.76 -6.10 -6.89
C SER A 376 -11.88 -6.40 -5.90
N GLY A 377 -12.82 -7.26 -6.32
CA GLY A 377 -13.81 -7.88 -5.44
C GLY A 377 -13.37 -9.25 -4.91
N VAL A 378 -12.10 -9.61 -5.04
CA VAL A 378 -11.59 -10.92 -4.60
C VAL A 378 -11.48 -10.92 -3.06
N SER A 379 -12.02 -11.96 -2.44
CA SER A 379 -11.78 -12.22 -1.02
C SER A 379 -10.34 -12.64 -0.79
N THR A 380 -9.72 -12.08 0.23
CA THR A 380 -8.31 -12.29 0.55
C THR A 380 -8.14 -12.63 2.03
N ALA A 381 -6.96 -13.05 2.40
CA ALA A 381 -6.59 -13.25 3.79
C ALA A 381 -5.18 -12.73 4.06
N ILE A 382 -4.91 -12.42 5.32
CA ILE A 382 -3.57 -12.12 5.80
C ILE A 382 -3.02 -13.37 6.47
N LEU A 383 -1.82 -13.78 6.08
CA LEU A 383 -1.04 -14.81 6.76
C LEU A 383 0.03 -14.13 7.60
N VAL A 384 0.09 -14.49 8.88
CA VAL A 384 1.16 -14.05 9.79
C VAL A 384 1.95 -15.28 10.22
N PHE A 385 3.26 -15.27 9.95
CA PHE A 385 4.13 -16.40 10.27
C PHE A 385 5.57 -15.97 10.58
N THR A 386 6.27 -16.80 11.34
CA THR A 386 7.71 -16.67 11.64
C THR A 386 8.48 -17.79 10.97
N LYS A 387 9.59 -17.47 10.29
CA LYS A 387 10.52 -18.46 9.75
C LYS A 387 11.32 -19.13 10.87
N THR A 388 11.15 -20.42 11.02
CA THR A 388 11.86 -21.22 12.03
C THR A 388 12.68 -22.35 11.43
N ASN A 389 12.27 -22.89 10.27
CA ASN A 389 12.80 -24.11 9.65
C ASN A 389 12.82 -25.33 10.60
N ALA A 390 12.11 -25.27 11.69
CA ALA A 390 12.06 -26.29 12.76
C ALA A 390 10.64 -26.51 13.29
N GLY A 391 9.62 -25.98 12.58
CA GLY A 391 8.24 -25.98 13.04
C GLY A 391 8.02 -24.95 14.15
N GLY A 392 7.05 -25.23 15.03
CA GLY A 392 6.71 -24.35 16.15
C GLY A 392 5.28 -23.84 16.13
N THR A 393 4.49 -24.22 15.14
CA THR A 393 3.03 -23.99 15.16
C THR A 393 2.43 -24.91 16.23
N ASP A 394 1.87 -24.33 17.26
CA ASP A 394 1.07 -25.04 18.29
C ASP A 394 -0.41 -24.84 18.02
N LYS A 395 -0.81 -23.59 17.90
CA LYS A 395 -2.17 -23.15 17.55
C LYS A 395 -2.07 -22.03 16.51
N VAL A 396 -3.07 -21.92 15.69
CA VAL A 396 -3.22 -20.81 14.71
C VAL A 396 -4.43 -19.99 15.12
N TRP A 397 -4.22 -18.69 15.29
CA TRP A 397 -5.32 -17.76 15.50
C TRP A 397 -6.04 -17.47 14.18
N MET A 398 -7.32 -17.72 14.17
CA MET A 398 -8.18 -17.45 13.02
C MET A 398 -9.16 -16.33 13.36
N TYR A 399 -9.23 -15.32 12.50
CA TYR A 399 -10.16 -14.20 12.66
C TYR A 399 -10.92 -13.94 11.36
N ASN A 400 -12.24 -13.90 11.43
CA ASN A 400 -13.11 -13.57 10.31
C ASN A 400 -13.52 -12.09 10.38
N MET A 401 -12.82 -11.23 9.66
CA MET A 401 -13.13 -9.81 9.55
C MET A 401 -14.40 -9.63 8.73
N GLU A 402 -15.35 -8.86 9.23
CA GLU A 402 -16.62 -8.52 8.57
C GLU A 402 -16.59 -7.10 7.99
N GLY A 403 -15.82 -6.20 8.59
CA GLY A 403 -15.64 -4.83 8.14
C GLY A 403 -14.29 -4.26 8.52
N ASP A 404 -13.83 -3.30 7.73
CA ASP A 404 -12.53 -2.64 7.89
C ASP A 404 -12.64 -1.12 8.11
N GLY A 405 -13.80 -0.66 8.61
CA GLY A 405 -14.07 0.75 8.86
C GLY A 405 -14.54 1.53 7.63
N TYR A 406 -14.78 0.82 6.51
CA TYR A 406 -15.25 1.40 5.26
C TYR A 406 -16.33 0.54 4.62
N THR A 407 -17.20 1.16 3.81
CA THR A 407 -18.20 0.41 3.03
C THR A 407 -17.50 -0.53 2.03
N LEU A 408 -18.06 -1.73 1.85
CA LEU A 408 -17.47 -2.76 0.98
C LEU A 408 -17.93 -2.62 -0.49
N ASP A 409 -18.37 -1.43 -0.88
CA ASP A 409 -18.73 -1.07 -2.26
C ASP A 409 -17.60 -0.27 -2.95
N ASP A 410 -17.82 0.16 -4.19
CA ASP A 410 -16.78 0.86 -4.98
C ASP A 410 -16.47 2.29 -4.46
N LYS A 411 -17.31 2.85 -3.58
CA LYS A 411 -17.10 4.18 -3.01
C LYS A 411 -16.12 4.17 -1.84
N ARG A 412 -16.14 3.09 -1.05
CA ARG A 412 -15.30 2.96 0.14
C ARG A 412 -15.46 4.17 1.08
N ASP A 413 -16.72 4.56 1.33
CA ASP A 413 -17.05 5.60 2.29
C ASP A 413 -16.75 5.10 3.73
N GLU A 414 -16.39 6.00 4.63
CA GLU A 414 -16.10 5.67 6.02
C GLU A 414 -17.33 5.05 6.73
N ASP A 415 -17.14 3.92 7.39
CA ASP A 415 -18.16 3.18 8.14
C ASP A 415 -17.61 2.66 9.47
N THR A 416 -17.42 3.58 10.41
CA THR A 416 -16.85 3.29 11.74
C THR A 416 -17.65 2.31 12.59
N LYS A 417 -18.88 1.96 12.18
CA LYS A 417 -19.70 0.95 12.89
C LYS A 417 -19.29 -0.47 12.55
N HIS A 418 -18.67 -0.66 11.38
CA HIS A 418 -18.22 -1.96 10.89
C HIS A 418 -16.70 -1.94 10.73
N ASP A 419 -15.98 -1.72 11.84
CA ASP A 419 -14.54 -1.69 11.93
C ASP A 419 -14.05 -2.74 12.93
N ASP A 420 -13.51 -3.84 12.42
CA ASP A 420 -12.96 -4.93 13.22
C ASP A 420 -11.47 -4.74 13.53
N ILE A 421 -10.80 -3.73 12.96
CA ILE A 421 -9.35 -3.53 13.14
C ILE A 421 -8.96 -3.31 14.60
N PRO A 422 -9.66 -2.46 15.37
CA PRO A 422 -9.34 -2.31 16.79
C PRO A 422 -9.47 -3.61 17.59
N ASP A 423 -10.52 -4.41 17.32
CA ASP A 423 -10.72 -5.71 17.97
C ASP A 423 -9.64 -6.73 17.57
N ILE A 424 -9.20 -6.73 16.29
CA ILE A 424 -8.10 -7.57 15.83
C ILE A 424 -6.81 -7.25 16.60
N LEU A 425 -6.45 -5.96 16.70
CA LEU A 425 -5.21 -5.54 17.36
C LEU A 425 -5.25 -5.79 18.88
N GLU A 426 -6.37 -5.53 19.53
CA GLU A 426 -6.55 -5.82 20.96
C GLU A 426 -6.36 -7.33 21.26
N ARG A 427 -7.00 -8.19 20.46
CA ARG A 427 -6.91 -9.65 20.62
C ARG A 427 -5.53 -10.20 20.27
N TRP A 428 -4.95 -9.69 19.19
CA TRP A 428 -3.59 -10.05 18.78
C TRP A 428 -2.57 -9.75 19.89
N GLY A 429 -2.73 -8.62 20.57
CA GLY A 429 -1.92 -8.24 21.73
C GLY A 429 -2.11 -9.13 22.96
N ASN A 430 -3.19 -9.95 23.01
CA ASN A 430 -3.51 -10.82 24.15
C ASN A 430 -4.13 -12.16 23.71
N LEU A 431 -3.35 -12.95 22.96
CA LEU A 431 -3.80 -14.25 22.45
C LEU A 431 -4.10 -15.28 23.55
N GLU A 432 -3.61 -15.08 24.79
CA GLU A 432 -3.96 -15.92 25.92
C GLU A 432 -5.46 -15.81 26.25
N ALA A 433 -6.07 -14.66 26.04
CA ALA A 433 -7.52 -14.46 26.23
C ALA A 433 -8.38 -15.18 25.18
N GLU A 434 -7.80 -15.60 24.06
CA GLU A 434 -8.47 -16.39 23.02
C GLU A 434 -8.56 -17.89 23.37
N GLU A 435 -7.86 -18.33 24.45
CA GLU A 435 -7.94 -19.71 24.93
C GLU A 435 -9.36 -20.06 25.38
N GLY A 436 -9.93 -21.09 24.77
CA GLY A 436 -11.28 -21.54 25.11
C GLY A 436 -12.43 -20.68 24.57
N ARG A 437 -12.14 -19.71 23.69
CA ARG A 437 -13.17 -18.95 23.01
C ARG A 437 -14.02 -19.87 22.12
N ALA A 438 -15.32 -19.63 22.11
CA ALA A 438 -16.26 -20.46 21.36
C ALA A 438 -16.02 -20.39 19.85
N ARG A 439 -16.21 -21.50 19.16
CA ARG A 439 -16.04 -21.61 17.70
C ARG A 439 -17.18 -20.93 16.91
N THR A 440 -18.18 -20.41 17.60
CA THR A 440 -19.26 -19.57 17.04
C THR A 440 -18.88 -18.10 16.92
N GLU A 441 -17.76 -17.71 17.52
CA GLU A 441 -17.27 -16.34 17.54
C GLU A 441 -16.47 -15.96 16.28
N LYS A 442 -16.21 -14.66 16.08
CA LYS A 442 -15.43 -14.13 14.94
C LYS A 442 -13.96 -14.58 14.95
N SER A 443 -13.43 -14.94 16.14
CA SER A 443 -12.05 -15.39 16.27
C SER A 443 -11.93 -16.50 17.29
N PHE A 444 -10.95 -17.38 17.07
CA PHE A 444 -10.61 -18.48 17.95
C PHE A 444 -9.25 -19.07 17.59
N LEU A 445 -8.70 -19.86 18.52
CA LEU A 445 -7.47 -20.63 18.29
C LEU A 445 -7.79 -22.04 17.77
N VAL A 446 -7.10 -22.44 16.71
CA VAL A 446 -7.19 -23.80 16.13
C VAL A 446 -5.91 -24.56 16.43
N PRO A 447 -5.94 -25.68 17.14
CA PRO A 447 -4.78 -26.52 17.39
C PRO A 447 -4.18 -27.04 16.07
N ARG A 448 -2.83 -27.09 15.99
CA ARG A 448 -2.12 -27.63 14.83
C ARG A 448 -2.64 -28.99 14.40
N GLN A 449 -2.90 -29.90 15.36
CA GLN A 449 -3.35 -31.25 15.03
C GLN A 449 -4.67 -31.25 14.28
N GLU A 450 -5.60 -30.36 14.62
CA GLU A 450 -6.88 -30.22 13.94
C GLU A 450 -6.70 -29.73 12.49
N ILE A 451 -5.72 -28.84 12.27
CA ILE A 451 -5.36 -28.39 10.91
C ILE A 451 -4.76 -29.54 10.07
N VAL A 452 -3.90 -30.35 10.67
CA VAL A 452 -3.32 -31.53 10.03
C VAL A 452 -4.40 -32.55 9.67
N ASP A 453 -5.33 -32.84 10.58
CA ASP A 453 -6.44 -33.78 10.38
C ASP A 453 -7.41 -33.31 9.30
N ASN A 454 -7.45 -32.00 9.02
CA ASN A 454 -8.21 -31.38 7.94
C ASN A 454 -7.36 -31.14 6.66
N ASP A 455 -6.31 -31.90 6.41
CA ASP A 455 -5.44 -31.81 5.23
C ASP A 455 -4.83 -30.41 5.02
N TYR A 456 -4.48 -29.71 6.10
CA TYR A 456 -3.93 -28.35 6.07
C TYR A 456 -4.85 -27.34 5.37
N ASP A 457 -6.15 -27.56 5.40
CA ASP A 457 -7.13 -26.60 4.91
C ASP A 457 -7.29 -25.48 5.94
N PHE A 458 -7.14 -24.22 5.51
CA PHE A 458 -7.28 -23.03 6.36
C PHE A 458 -8.66 -22.39 6.23
N SER A 459 -9.65 -23.03 5.63
CA SER A 459 -11.01 -22.45 5.53
C SER A 459 -11.63 -22.21 6.90
N PHE A 460 -12.00 -20.99 7.22
CA PHE A 460 -12.60 -20.61 8.50
C PHE A 460 -13.81 -21.50 8.85
N ASN A 461 -14.70 -21.71 7.88
CA ASN A 461 -15.92 -22.50 8.05
C ASN A 461 -15.70 -23.98 8.42
N LYS A 462 -14.48 -24.52 8.25
CA LYS A 462 -14.16 -25.88 8.71
C LYS A 462 -14.00 -25.98 10.21
N TYR A 463 -13.68 -24.88 10.85
CA TYR A 463 -13.37 -24.80 12.26
C TYR A 463 -14.45 -24.07 13.07
N THR A 464 -15.42 -23.45 12.37
CA THR A 464 -16.55 -22.76 12.98
C THR A 464 -17.61 -23.76 13.39
N GLU A 465 -18.15 -23.61 14.59
CA GLU A 465 -19.36 -24.30 15.04
C GLU A 465 -20.56 -23.41 14.73
N THR A 466 -21.61 -24.01 14.14
CA THR A 466 -22.85 -23.28 13.90
C THR A 466 -23.85 -23.66 14.99
N GLU A 467 -24.25 -22.71 15.80
CA GLU A 467 -25.38 -22.91 16.68
C GLU A 467 -26.65 -23.01 15.82
N TYR A 468 -27.22 -24.20 15.80
CA TYR A 468 -28.52 -24.39 15.14
C TYR A 468 -29.62 -23.94 16.07
N GLU A 469 -29.96 -22.65 16.00
CA GLU A 469 -31.27 -22.22 16.58
C GLU A 469 -32.38 -22.83 15.74
N ARG A 470 -33.09 -23.72 16.36
CA ARG A 470 -34.30 -24.31 15.75
C ARG A 470 -35.31 -23.20 15.57
N VAL A 471 -35.40 -22.67 14.37
CA VAL A 471 -36.45 -21.70 14.02
C VAL A 471 -37.79 -22.44 14.15
N GLU A 472 -38.57 -22.16 15.19
CA GLU A 472 -39.92 -22.60 15.29
C GLU A 472 -40.78 -21.76 14.33
N TYR A 473 -41.09 -22.35 13.21
CA TYR A 473 -42.03 -21.72 12.27
C TYR A 473 -43.45 -21.76 12.84
N PRO A 474 -44.23 -20.69 12.65
CA PRO A 474 -45.64 -20.71 12.98
C PRO A 474 -46.34 -21.90 12.30
N PRO A 475 -47.40 -22.41 12.88
CA PRO A 475 -48.18 -23.48 12.24
C PRO A 475 -48.56 -23.12 10.79
N THR A 476 -48.55 -24.11 9.91
CA THR A 476 -48.85 -23.91 8.48
C THR A 476 -50.15 -23.16 8.25
N GLU A 477 -51.14 -23.36 9.13
CA GLU A 477 -52.43 -22.68 9.09
C GLU A 477 -52.32 -21.17 9.35
N GLU A 478 -51.48 -20.76 10.25
CA GLU A 478 -51.18 -19.34 10.56
C GLU A 478 -50.47 -18.68 9.40
N ILE A 479 -49.41 -19.31 8.83
CA ILE A 479 -48.73 -18.84 7.64
C ILE A 479 -49.67 -18.68 6.46
N LEU A 480 -50.57 -19.60 6.25
CA LEU A 480 -51.59 -19.53 5.19
C LEU A 480 -52.61 -18.41 5.44
N ALA A 481 -52.97 -18.16 6.68
CA ALA A 481 -53.82 -17.04 7.05
C ALA A 481 -53.17 -15.70 6.79
N ASP A 482 -51.91 -15.55 7.17
CA ASP A 482 -51.10 -14.33 6.92
C ASP A 482 -50.91 -14.07 5.42
N LEU A 483 -50.62 -15.12 4.63
CA LEU A 483 -50.56 -15.03 3.18
C LEU A 483 -51.88 -14.62 2.53
N ALA A 484 -53.01 -15.11 3.04
CA ALA A 484 -54.34 -14.73 2.55
C ALA A 484 -54.65 -13.26 2.89
N ASP A 485 -54.26 -12.79 4.08
CA ASP A 485 -54.43 -11.40 4.48
C ASP A 485 -53.54 -10.44 3.68
N LEU A 486 -52.27 -10.77 3.46
CA LEU A 486 -51.35 -10.03 2.58
C LEU A 486 -51.86 -9.94 1.14
N ASN A 487 -52.38 -11.03 0.58
CA ASN A 487 -52.99 -11.02 -0.76
C ASN A 487 -54.22 -10.09 -0.83
N ARG A 488 -55.02 -10.06 0.21
CA ARG A 488 -56.18 -9.15 0.31
C ARG A 488 -55.72 -7.70 0.34
N GLN A 489 -54.72 -7.36 1.19
CA GLN A 489 -54.14 -6.02 1.28
C GLN A 489 -53.51 -5.57 -0.04
N MET A 490 -52.83 -6.47 -0.75
CA MET A 490 -52.28 -6.19 -2.10
C MET A 490 -53.43 -5.92 -3.10
N ALA A 491 -54.50 -6.68 -3.07
CA ALA A 491 -55.63 -6.46 -3.97
C ALA A 491 -56.37 -5.13 -3.68
N GLU A 492 -56.52 -4.77 -2.41
CA GLU A 492 -57.09 -3.48 -1.97
C GLU A 492 -56.18 -2.31 -2.39
N GLY A 493 -54.86 -2.39 -2.18
CA GLY A 493 -53.91 -1.38 -2.62
C GLY A 493 -53.85 -1.22 -4.14
N LEU A 494 -53.94 -2.32 -4.90
CA LEU A 494 -54.02 -2.28 -6.36
C LEU A 494 -55.33 -1.61 -6.84
N ALA A 495 -56.45 -1.89 -6.19
CA ALA A 495 -57.74 -1.27 -6.51
C ALA A 495 -57.72 0.26 -6.19
N GLU A 496 -57.06 0.65 -5.10
CA GLU A 496 -56.89 2.06 -4.74
C GLU A 496 -55.98 2.81 -5.74
N LEU A 497 -54.86 2.20 -6.16
CA LEU A 497 -54.02 2.71 -7.22
C LEU A 497 -54.74 2.85 -8.56
N GLN A 498 -55.55 1.87 -8.94
CA GLN A 498 -56.39 1.93 -10.16
C GLN A 498 -57.42 3.06 -10.08
N LYS A 499 -58.00 3.31 -8.91
CA LYS A 499 -58.93 4.41 -8.67
C LYS A 499 -58.26 5.77 -8.74
N MET A 500 -57.02 5.89 -8.24
CA MET A 500 -56.20 7.11 -8.33
C MET A 500 -55.76 7.40 -9.78
N LEU A 501 -55.41 6.37 -10.54
CA LEU A 501 -54.99 6.50 -11.94
C LEU A 501 -56.18 6.64 -12.92
N GLY A 502 -57.38 6.16 -12.55
CA GLY A 502 -58.58 6.27 -13.36
C GLY A 502 -59.41 7.53 -13.11
N GLY A 503 -59.00 8.41 -12.19
CA GLY A 503 -59.66 9.66 -11.84
C GLY A 503 -59.32 10.88 -12.67
N ASP A 504 -58.41 10.77 -13.66
CA ASP A 504 -57.93 11.90 -14.50
C ASP A 504 -58.34 11.78 -16.00
N SER A 505 -59.49 11.15 -16.27
CA SER A 505 -59.96 11.06 -17.65
C SER A 505 -61.41 11.59 -17.82
N ASP A 506 -61.77 12.67 -17.09
CA ASP A 506 -62.93 13.49 -17.39
C ASP A 506 -62.67 14.96 -16.96
N GLU A 507 -61.91 15.71 -17.82
CA GLU A 507 -62.04 17.14 -18.07
C GLU A 507 -61.43 17.47 -19.43
#